data_e30ef57f71d1fc4f58672d9e882b35af
#
_entry.id   e30ef57f71d1fc4f58672d9e882b35af
#
_cell.length_a   1.000
_cell.length_b   1.000
_cell.length_c   1.000
_cell.angle_alpha   90.00
_cell.angle_beta   90.00
_cell.angle_gamma   90.00
#
_symmetry.space_group_name_H-M   'P 1'
#
loop_
_entity.id
_entity.type
_entity.pdbx_description
1 polymer ?
#
loop_
_entity_poly.entity_id
_entity_poly.type
_entity_poly.pdbx_seq_one_letter_code
_entity_poly.pdbx_strand_id
1 'polypeptide(L)'
;RNTWVGSGKQGIFEEDNFTSPAYVFRLDYKGVPGLRVGASFYYCADAGANSDKEQTYANYGKIPIRIFTADAQYRNKYVTARGNILYGNLGNSLGVSQANVKLSNKSPYSRLAPVAKNAVSYAAEAGINIRSVFGGNKKIPVIYPFARYEYYNPQEKGEKGQTMEKRCQVSMWTAGLNWYALPNLVIKADY
;
A
#
# COMPACT_ATOMS: atom_id res chain seq x y z
N ARG A 1 -11.42 -12.27 -0.15
CA ARG A 1 -10.75 -10.93 -0.17
C ARG A 1 -10.17 -10.67 1.21
N ASN A 2 -9.04 -11.29 1.53
CA ASN A 2 -8.46 -11.20 2.88
C ASN A 2 -7.20 -10.34 2.84
N THR A 3 -7.35 -9.10 2.40
CA THR A 3 -6.30 -8.10 2.45
C THR A 3 -6.51 -7.21 3.68
N TRP A 4 -5.98 -7.64 4.82
CA TRP A 4 -6.10 -6.91 6.08
C TRP A 4 -5.56 -5.47 5.99
N VAL A 5 -4.57 -5.21 5.15
CA VAL A 5 -4.04 -3.85 4.91
C VAL A 5 -5.07 -2.93 4.25
N GLY A 6 -6.01 -3.46 3.49
CA GLY A 6 -7.07 -2.70 2.84
C GLY A 6 -8.38 -2.62 3.61
N SER A 7 -8.48 -3.30 4.76
CA SER A 7 -9.75 -3.48 5.48
C SER A 7 -10.12 -2.31 6.39
N GLY A 8 -9.24 -1.33 6.61
CA GLY A 8 -9.46 -0.23 7.54
C GLY A 8 -10.44 0.85 7.07
N LYS A 9 -11.27 0.57 6.05
CA LYS A 9 -12.25 1.52 5.51
C LYS A 9 -13.69 1.26 5.96
N GLN A 10 -13.93 0.19 6.69
CA GLN A 10 -15.25 -0.11 7.25
C GLN A 10 -15.40 0.61 8.58
N GLY A 11 -16.58 1.11 8.87
CA GLY A 11 -16.92 1.67 10.16
C GLY A 11 -16.85 3.20 10.27
N ILE A 12 -16.81 3.95 9.17
CA ILE A 12 -16.82 5.44 9.23
C ILE A 12 -18.08 5.99 9.94
N PHE A 13 -19.14 5.19 10.04
CA PHE A 13 -20.42 5.54 10.68
C PHE A 13 -20.85 4.54 11.75
N GLU A 14 -19.97 3.60 12.16
CA GLU A 14 -20.23 2.64 13.23
C GLU A 14 -19.67 3.17 14.55
N GLU A 15 -20.15 2.64 15.67
CA GLU A 15 -19.60 2.95 16.99
C GLU A 15 -18.12 2.57 17.06
N ASP A 16 -17.29 3.51 17.52
CA ASP A 16 -15.85 3.31 17.64
C ASP A 16 -15.53 2.38 18.82
N ASN A 17 -15.12 1.17 18.54
CA ASN A 17 -14.54 0.27 19.52
C ASN A 17 -13.07 0.65 19.77
N PHE A 18 -12.81 1.59 20.68
CA PHE A 18 -11.48 2.03 21.04
C PHE A 18 -10.93 1.26 22.25
N THR A 19 -10.86 -0.06 22.13
CA THR A 19 -10.35 -0.94 23.18
C THR A 19 -8.82 -1.06 23.16
N SER A 20 -8.22 -1.03 21.97
CA SER A 20 -6.76 -1.07 21.78
C SER A 20 -6.30 0.09 20.91
N PRO A 21 -5.55 1.07 21.46
CA PRO A 21 -5.09 2.22 20.72
C PRO A 21 -4.07 1.82 19.63
N ALA A 22 -4.13 2.54 18.53
CA ALA A 22 -3.13 2.47 17.47
C ALA A 22 -2.28 3.75 17.46
N TYR A 23 -0.99 3.59 17.23
CA TYR A 23 -0.02 4.69 17.18
C TYR A 23 0.52 4.84 15.78
N VAL A 24 0.61 6.09 15.30
CA VAL A 24 1.18 6.43 14.01
C VAL A 24 2.27 7.46 14.19
N PHE A 25 3.43 7.18 13.60
CA PHE A 25 4.55 8.11 13.54
C PHE A 25 4.89 8.38 12.09
N ARG A 26 5.18 9.63 11.75
CA ARG A 26 5.69 10.02 10.44
C ARG A 26 6.79 11.04 10.58
N LEU A 27 7.86 10.86 9.78
CA LEU A 27 8.95 11.80 9.62
C LEU A 27 9.10 12.13 8.14
N ASP A 28 9.15 13.42 7.82
CA ASP A 28 9.41 13.91 6.46
C ASP A 28 10.68 14.76 6.44
N TYR A 29 11.54 14.52 5.46
CA TYR A 29 12.74 15.29 5.19
C TYR A 29 12.62 16.04 3.86
N LYS A 30 12.90 17.34 3.87
CA LYS A 30 12.82 18.25 2.71
C LYS A 30 14.06 19.17 2.60
N GLY A 31 15.19 18.76 3.17
CA GLY A 31 16.39 19.59 3.22
C GLY A 31 17.12 19.79 1.88
N VAL A 32 16.78 19.00 0.85
CA VAL A 32 17.35 19.14 -0.50
C VAL A 32 16.29 19.68 -1.46
N PRO A 33 16.58 20.76 -2.22
CA PRO A 33 15.62 21.30 -3.21
C PRO A 33 15.13 20.23 -4.19
N GLY A 34 13.82 20.12 -4.31
CA GLY A 34 13.15 19.14 -5.16
C GLY A 34 13.06 17.72 -4.59
N LEU A 35 13.71 17.41 -3.48
CA LEU A 35 13.64 16.13 -2.82
C LEU A 35 12.73 16.18 -1.59
N ARG A 36 11.82 15.23 -1.50
CA ARG A 36 11.07 14.91 -0.29
C ARG A 36 11.22 13.42 -0.03
N VAL A 37 11.58 13.05 1.19
CA VAL A 37 11.62 11.67 1.68
C VAL A 37 10.78 11.59 2.93
N GLY A 38 9.93 10.59 3.03
CA GLY A 38 9.09 10.34 4.20
C GLY A 38 9.15 8.90 4.65
N ALA A 39 9.03 8.68 5.94
CA ALA A 39 8.87 7.37 6.53
C ALA A 39 7.75 7.40 7.57
N SER A 40 6.96 6.34 7.63
CA SER A 40 5.91 6.21 8.64
C SER A 40 5.91 4.82 9.24
N PHE A 41 5.47 4.76 10.48
CA PHE A 41 5.28 3.53 11.21
C PHE A 41 3.92 3.55 11.92
N TYR A 42 3.15 2.48 11.72
CA TYR A 42 1.88 2.24 12.41
C TYR A 42 2.04 1.02 13.31
N TYR A 43 1.53 1.12 14.52
CA TYR A 43 1.50 0.03 15.50
C TYR A 43 0.16 -0.03 16.23
N CYS A 44 -0.46 -1.20 16.25
CA CYS A 44 -1.60 -1.54 17.09
C CYS A 44 -1.25 -2.82 17.87
N ALA A 45 -1.44 -2.81 19.19
CA ALA A 45 -1.06 -3.94 20.02
C ALA A 45 -2.03 -5.11 19.89
N ASP A 46 -3.31 -4.84 19.68
CA ASP A 46 -4.35 -5.85 19.50
C ASP A 46 -5.50 -5.33 18.64
N ALA A 47 -5.41 -5.58 17.36
CA ALA A 47 -6.46 -5.18 16.41
C ALA A 47 -7.74 -6.03 16.56
N GLY A 48 -7.65 -7.22 17.16
CA GLY A 48 -8.79 -8.08 17.43
C GLY A 48 -9.75 -7.47 18.44
N ALA A 49 -9.22 -6.74 19.44
CA ALA A 49 -10.00 -6.07 20.46
C ALA A 49 -10.84 -4.89 19.95
N ASN A 50 -10.52 -4.36 18.76
CA ASN A 50 -11.27 -3.27 18.11
C ASN A 50 -12.30 -3.80 17.09
N SER A 51 -12.53 -5.10 17.04
CA SER A 51 -13.50 -5.72 16.14
C SER A 51 -14.86 -5.87 16.82
N ASP A 52 -15.93 -5.66 16.05
CA ASP A 52 -17.30 -6.06 16.44
C ASP A 52 -17.43 -7.57 16.73
N LYS A 53 -16.42 -8.34 16.32
CA LYS A 53 -16.29 -9.79 16.55
C LYS A 53 -15.19 -10.13 17.54
N GLU A 54 -14.95 -9.25 18.50
CA GLU A 54 -13.92 -9.36 19.52
C GLU A 54 -13.90 -10.73 20.20
N GLN A 55 -15.05 -11.23 20.64
CA GLN A 55 -15.15 -12.52 21.34
C GLN A 55 -14.63 -13.69 20.49
N THR A 56 -14.78 -13.63 19.16
CA THR A 56 -14.24 -14.65 18.28
C THR A 56 -12.72 -14.59 18.17
N TYR A 57 -12.16 -13.38 18.09
CA TYR A 57 -10.71 -13.18 17.99
C TYR A 57 -10.01 -13.39 19.32
N ALA A 58 -10.61 -13.03 20.45
CA ALA A 58 -10.06 -13.20 21.79
C ALA A 58 -9.66 -14.65 22.11
N ASN A 59 -10.39 -15.63 21.55
CA ASN A 59 -10.07 -17.05 21.70
C ASN A 59 -8.74 -17.48 21.08
N TYR A 60 -8.16 -16.64 20.22
CA TYR A 60 -6.90 -16.91 19.51
C TYR A 60 -5.74 -16.04 20.01
N GLY A 61 -5.97 -15.20 21.02
CA GLY A 61 -4.97 -14.31 21.60
C GLY A 61 -4.81 -12.99 20.84
N LYS A 62 -3.84 -12.17 21.25
CA LYS A 62 -3.61 -10.83 20.71
C LYS A 62 -3.20 -10.86 19.23
N ILE A 63 -3.66 -9.86 18.50
CA ILE A 63 -3.43 -9.68 17.06
C ILE A 63 -2.70 -8.35 16.82
N PRO A 64 -1.39 -8.29 17.05
CA PRO A 64 -0.63 -7.06 16.81
C PRO A 64 -0.46 -6.80 15.32
N ILE A 65 -0.62 -5.52 14.95
CA ILE A 65 -0.37 -5.01 13.60
C ILE A 65 0.80 -4.05 13.63
N ARG A 66 1.73 -4.22 12.69
CA ARG A 66 2.85 -3.30 12.42
C ARG A 66 2.89 -3.00 10.93
N ILE A 67 2.87 -1.71 10.57
CA ILE A 67 3.01 -1.31 9.16
C ILE A 67 4.12 -0.28 9.10
N PHE A 68 5.08 -0.52 8.22
CA PHE A 68 6.13 0.41 7.87
C PHE A 68 5.91 0.89 6.44
N THR A 69 6.04 2.20 6.23
CA THR A 69 6.04 2.78 4.89
C THR A 69 7.21 3.75 4.73
N ALA A 70 7.77 3.80 3.53
CA ALA A 70 8.67 4.86 3.14
C ALA A 70 8.30 5.36 1.76
N ASP A 71 8.44 6.67 1.53
CA ASP A 71 8.19 7.30 0.26
C ASP A 71 9.28 8.32 -0.06
N ALA A 72 9.60 8.43 -1.34
CA ALA A 72 10.51 9.44 -1.83
C ALA A 72 9.95 10.08 -3.09
N GLN A 73 10.11 11.38 -3.23
CA GLN A 73 9.77 12.14 -4.41
C GLN A 73 10.91 13.10 -4.73
N TYR A 74 11.35 13.07 -5.98
CA TYR A 74 12.32 14.02 -6.50
C TYR A 74 11.76 14.72 -7.72
N ARG A 75 11.88 16.03 -7.76
CA ARG A 75 11.45 16.82 -8.92
C ARG A 75 12.43 17.97 -9.15
N ASN A 76 12.93 18.03 -10.36
CA ASN A 76 13.71 19.16 -10.83
C ASN A 76 13.21 19.60 -12.22
N LYS A 77 13.95 20.50 -12.87
CA LYS A 77 13.64 20.99 -14.21
C LYS A 77 13.57 19.88 -15.28
N TYR A 78 14.35 18.83 -15.14
CA TYR A 78 14.56 17.79 -16.15
C TYR A 78 13.82 16.49 -15.86
N VAL A 79 13.75 16.11 -14.59
CA VAL A 79 13.31 14.79 -14.14
C VAL A 79 12.27 14.92 -13.04
N THR A 80 11.30 14.05 -13.08
CA THR A 80 10.44 13.73 -11.92
C THR A 80 10.57 12.26 -11.62
N ALA A 81 10.79 11.93 -10.35
CA ALA A 81 10.86 10.55 -9.89
C ALA A 81 10.11 10.41 -8.57
N ARG A 82 9.46 9.30 -8.37
CA ARG A 82 8.80 8.95 -7.10
C ARG A 82 8.87 7.47 -6.87
N GLY A 83 8.92 7.09 -5.61
CA GLY A 83 8.88 5.71 -5.21
C GLY A 83 8.29 5.58 -3.82
N ASN A 84 7.75 4.43 -3.52
CA ASN A 84 7.24 4.08 -2.21
C ASN A 84 7.41 2.60 -1.93
N ILE A 85 7.46 2.26 -0.67
CA ILE A 85 7.43 0.90 -0.15
C ILE A 85 6.47 0.84 1.03
N LEU A 86 5.74 -0.26 1.12
CA LEU A 86 4.93 -0.61 2.29
C LEU A 86 5.28 -2.04 2.68
N TYR A 87 5.55 -2.23 3.97
CA TYR A 87 5.71 -3.54 4.57
C TYR A 87 4.78 -3.66 5.78
N GLY A 88 3.92 -4.67 5.75
CA GLY A 88 2.98 -4.97 6.82
C GLY A 88 3.30 -6.30 7.49
N ASN A 89 3.16 -6.34 8.81
CA ASN A 89 3.29 -7.53 9.62
C ASN A 89 2.08 -7.67 10.55
N LEU A 90 1.39 -8.79 10.43
CA LEU A 90 0.27 -9.18 11.27
C LEU A 90 0.71 -10.33 12.16
N GLY A 91 0.72 -10.10 13.46
CA GLY A 91 0.94 -11.19 14.40
C GLY A 91 -0.26 -12.11 14.50
N ASN A 92 0.00 -13.37 14.84
CA ASN A 92 -1.04 -14.39 15.02
C ASN A 92 -1.96 -14.57 13.79
N SER A 93 -1.40 -14.48 12.59
CA SER A 93 -2.16 -14.60 11.33
C SER A 93 -2.83 -15.96 11.17
N LEU A 94 -2.26 -17.00 11.76
CA LEU A 94 -2.88 -18.33 11.83
C LEU A 94 -4.17 -18.32 12.64
N GLY A 95 -4.15 -17.72 13.83
CA GLY A 95 -5.33 -17.56 14.67
C GLY A 95 -6.42 -16.74 13.99
N VAL A 96 -6.03 -15.64 13.33
CA VAL A 96 -6.97 -14.81 12.54
C VAL A 96 -7.58 -15.63 11.40
N SER A 97 -6.80 -16.45 10.72
CA SER A 97 -7.30 -17.33 9.66
C SER A 97 -8.31 -18.33 10.18
N GLN A 98 -8.05 -18.95 11.34
CA GLN A 98 -8.94 -19.88 11.99
C GLN A 98 -10.24 -19.22 12.48
N ALA A 99 -10.15 -18.01 13.05
CA ALA A 99 -11.30 -17.21 13.46
C ALA A 99 -12.19 -16.88 12.24
N ASN A 100 -11.59 -16.44 11.14
CA ASN A 100 -12.31 -16.10 9.91
C ASN A 100 -13.07 -17.29 9.32
N VAL A 101 -12.54 -18.50 9.42
CA VAL A 101 -13.26 -19.72 8.99
C VAL A 101 -14.55 -19.92 9.78
N LYS A 102 -14.53 -19.62 11.10
CA LYS A 102 -15.72 -19.72 11.95
C LYS A 102 -16.74 -18.62 11.70
N LEU A 103 -16.29 -17.42 11.28
CA LEU A 103 -17.14 -16.27 11.00
C LEU A 103 -17.74 -16.30 9.60
N SER A 104 -17.24 -17.13 8.72
CA SER A 104 -17.68 -17.19 7.34
C SER A 104 -19.05 -17.89 7.22
N ASN A 105 -19.92 -17.36 6.36
CA ASN A 105 -21.06 -18.10 5.86
C ASN A 105 -20.54 -19.36 5.14
N LYS A 106 -21.02 -20.53 5.56
CA LYS A 106 -20.59 -21.83 5.05
C LYS A 106 -21.13 -22.06 3.62
N SER A 107 -20.66 -21.27 2.67
CA SER A 107 -20.93 -21.54 1.25
C SER A 107 -19.93 -22.59 0.78
N PRO A 108 -20.36 -23.71 0.20
CA PRO A 108 -19.46 -24.72 -0.36
C PRO A 108 -18.60 -24.20 -1.51
N TYR A 109 -18.96 -23.05 -2.08
CA TYR A 109 -18.25 -22.36 -3.17
C TYR A 109 -17.26 -21.27 -2.69
N SER A 110 -17.28 -20.89 -1.42
CA SER A 110 -16.36 -19.87 -0.91
C SER A 110 -15.14 -20.51 -0.26
N ARG A 111 -14.06 -20.60 -1.01
CA ARG A 111 -12.76 -20.96 -0.46
C ARG A 111 -12.14 -19.73 0.20
N LEU A 112 -12.08 -19.72 1.53
CA LEU A 112 -11.39 -18.66 2.25
C LEU A 112 -9.88 -18.85 2.09
N ALA A 113 -9.23 -17.86 1.50
CA ALA A 113 -7.78 -17.79 1.52
C ALA A 113 -7.29 -17.50 2.95
N PRO A 114 -6.18 -18.10 3.39
CA PRO A 114 -5.59 -17.78 4.68
C PRO A 114 -5.16 -16.32 4.74
N VAL A 115 -5.21 -15.74 5.94
CA VAL A 115 -4.70 -14.40 6.19
C VAL A 115 -3.18 -14.47 6.34
N ALA A 116 -2.47 -13.69 5.56
CA ALA A 116 -1.01 -13.69 5.58
C ALA A 116 -0.46 -12.96 6.81
N LYS A 117 0.70 -13.40 7.26
CA LYS A 117 1.49 -12.70 8.27
C LYS A 117 2.11 -11.44 7.73
N ASN A 118 2.63 -11.49 6.51
CA ASN A 118 3.33 -10.36 5.89
C ASN A 118 2.66 -9.95 4.58
N ALA A 119 2.62 -8.64 4.37
CA ALA A 119 2.21 -8.02 3.11
C ALA A 119 3.30 -7.03 2.68
N VAL A 120 3.55 -6.95 1.37
CA VAL A 120 4.54 -6.04 0.81
C VAL A 120 3.99 -5.37 -0.44
N SER A 121 4.29 -4.10 -0.62
CA SER A 121 4.12 -3.43 -1.89
C SER A 121 5.23 -2.40 -2.09
N TYR A 122 5.65 -2.20 -3.34
CA TYR A 122 6.55 -1.12 -3.69
C TYR A 122 6.29 -0.67 -5.13
N ALA A 123 6.55 0.60 -5.37
CA ALA A 123 6.43 1.18 -6.69
C ALA A 123 7.55 2.19 -6.91
N ALA A 124 7.99 2.31 -8.15
CA ALA A 124 8.92 3.34 -8.60
C ALA A 124 8.47 3.88 -9.96
N GLU A 125 8.49 5.19 -10.10
CA GLU A 125 8.15 5.88 -11.35
C GLU A 125 9.20 6.94 -11.63
N ALA A 126 9.60 7.07 -12.89
CA ALA A 126 10.45 8.15 -13.35
C ALA A 126 9.96 8.70 -14.69
N GLY A 127 10.02 10.01 -14.84
CA GLY A 127 9.65 10.72 -16.07
C GLY A 127 10.64 11.85 -16.39
N ILE A 128 10.78 12.17 -17.67
CA ILE A 128 11.75 13.16 -18.17
C ILE A 128 11.00 14.29 -18.89
N ASN A 129 11.32 15.54 -18.58
CA ASN A 129 10.78 16.71 -19.27
C ASN A 129 11.50 16.92 -20.61
N ILE A 130 10.85 16.54 -21.69
CA ILE A 130 11.41 16.63 -23.04
C ILE A 130 11.80 18.08 -23.39
N ARG A 131 10.93 19.05 -23.11
CA ARG A 131 11.25 20.47 -23.38
C ARG A 131 12.55 20.92 -22.69
N SER A 132 12.75 20.51 -21.46
CA SER A 132 13.93 20.91 -20.68
C SER A 132 15.21 20.26 -21.19
N VAL A 133 15.13 19.01 -21.63
CA VAL A 133 16.26 18.29 -22.22
C VAL A 133 16.72 18.96 -23.53
N PHE A 134 15.77 19.43 -24.34
CA PHE A 134 16.07 20.16 -25.58
C PHE A 134 16.22 21.68 -25.38
N GLY A 135 16.88 22.09 -24.31
CA GLY A 135 17.30 23.48 -24.07
C GLY A 135 16.18 24.44 -23.65
N GLY A 136 14.97 23.93 -23.32
CA GLY A 136 13.86 24.77 -22.89
C GLY A 136 13.13 25.54 -23.98
N ASN A 137 13.31 25.16 -25.24
CA ASN A 137 12.66 25.80 -26.37
C ASN A 137 11.14 25.81 -26.24
N LYS A 138 10.52 26.99 -26.20
CA LYS A 138 9.07 27.18 -26.02
C LYS A 138 8.20 26.59 -27.14
N LYS A 139 8.78 26.34 -28.32
CA LYS A 139 8.10 25.67 -29.43
C LYS A 139 7.89 24.17 -29.15
N ILE A 140 8.68 23.57 -28.26
CA ILE A 140 8.53 22.17 -27.88
C ILE A 140 7.45 22.08 -26.80
N PRO A 141 6.43 21.20 -26.94
CA PRO A 141 5.42 21.01 -25.90
C PRO A 141 6.03 20.44 -24.63
N VAL A 142 5.39 20.70 -23.48
CA VAL A 142 5.80 20.11 -22.21
C VAL A 142 5.26 18.70 -22.15
N ILE A 143 6.09 17.72 -22.46
CA ILE A 143 5.77 16.29 -22.43
C ILE A 143 6.72 15.60 -21.47
N TYR A 144 6.16 14.70 -20.67
CA TYR A 144 6.89 13.81 -19.77
C TYR A 144 6.60 12.36 -20.18
N PRO A 145 7.42 11.73 -21.02
CA PRO A 145 7.45 10.27 -21.04
C PRO A 145 7.85 9.75 -19.65
N PHE A 146 7.20 8.70 -19.23
CA PHE A 146 7.47 8.08 -17.94
C PHE A 146 7.40 6.56 -18.04
N ALA A 147 8.10 5.90 -17.12
CA ALA A 147 7.96 4.49 -16.87
C ALA A 147 7.72 4.29 -15.37
N ARG A 148 6.89 3.30 -15.04
CA ARG A 148 6.55 2.91 -13.67
C ARG A 148 6.61 1.40 -13.55
N TYR A 149 7.15 0.96 -12.44
CA TYR A 149 7.07 -0.42 -11.99
C TYR A 149 6.33 -0.49 -10.67
N GLU A 150 5.41 -1.42 -10.55
CA GLU A 150 4.62 -1.67 -9.35
C GLU A 150 4.65 -3.15 -9.01
N TYR A 151 4.87 -3.44 -7.75
CA TYR A 151 4.75 -4.78 -7.20
C TYR A 151 3.92 -4.72 -5.93
N TYR A 152 3.00 -5.64 -5.78
CA TYR A 152 2.34 -5.87 -4.51
C TYR A 152 2.05 -7.33 -4.29
N ASN A 153 2.20 -7.77 -3.05
CA ASN A 153 1.84 -9.08 -2.59
C ASN A 153 1.22 -8.99 -1.18
N PRO A 154 -0.11 -9.01 -1.06
CA PRO A 154 -0.77 -8.98 0.24
C PRO A 154 -0.62 -10.30 1.00
N GLN A 155 -0.10 -11.33 0.36
CA GLN A 155 0.12 -12.66 0.93
C GLN A 155 1.59 -13.11 0.78
N GLU A 156 2.52 -12.22 1.16
CA GLU A 156 3.96 -12.45 0.99
C GLU A 156 4.45 -13.65 1.79
N LYS A 157 4.02 -13.75 3.05
CA LYS A 157 4.42 -14.83 3.93
C LYS A 157 3.32 -15.15 4.93
N GLY A 158 3.06 -16.45 5.13
CA GLY A 158 2.22 -16.95 6.20
C GLY A 158 3.01 -17.35 7.44
N GLU A 159 2.32 -17.75 8.49
CA GLU A 159 2.92 -18.47 9.61
C GLU A 159 3.23 -19.92 9.23
N LYS A 160 4.00 -20.60 10.11
CA LYS A 160 4.39 -22.01 9.87
C LYS A 160 3.15 -22.87 9.65
N GLY A 161 3.13 -23.60 8.53
CA GLY A 161 2.02 -24.47 8.13
C GLY A 161 0.94 -23.80 7.27
N GLN A 162 1.05 -22.49 6.98
CA GLN A 162 0.14 -21.81 6.05
C GLN A 162 0.72 -21.76 4.64
N THR A 163 -0.09 -22.15 3.65
CA THR A 163 0.24 -21.99 2.23
C THR A 163 -0.38 -20.72 1.70
N MET A 164 0.44 -19.80 1.18
CA MET A 164 0.00 -18.54 0.60
C MET A 164 -0.36 -18.69 -0.87
N GLU A 165 -1.33 -17.89 -1.33
CA GLU A 165 -1.80 -17.95 -2.72
C GLU A 165 -0.99 -17.01 -3.61
N LYS A 166 -0.17 -17.56 -4.49
CA LYS A 166 0.63 -16.79 -5.48
C LYS A 166 -0.20 -15.94 -6.42
N ARG A 167 -1.48 -16.23 -6.64
CA ARG A 167 -2.38 -15.41 -7.46
C ARG A 167 -2.60 -13.99 -6.92
N CYS A 168 -2.27 -13.75 -5.65
CA CYS A 168 -2.37 -12.43 -5.04
C CYS A 168 -1.16 -11.55 -5.32
N GLN A 169 -0.08 -12.14 -5.83
CA GLN A 169 1.13 -11.42 -6.23
C GLN A 169 0.91 -10.79 -7.61
N VAL A 170 1.14 -9.49 -7.69
CA VAL A 170 1.03 -8.75 -8.95
C VAL A 170 2.30 -7.96 -9.18
N SER A 171 2.79 -8.02 -10.41
CA SER A 171 3.92 -7.26 -10.92
C SER A 171 3.49 -6.60 -12.21
N MET A 172 3.65 -5.27 -12.31
CA MET A 172 3.14 -4.50 -13.43
C MET A 172 4.15 -3.44 -13.87
N TRP A 173 4.37 -3.36 -15.17
CA TRP A 173 5.07 -2.27 -15.83
C TRP A 173 4.06 -1.37 -16.52
N THR A 174 4.21 -0.07 -16.37
CA THR A 174 3.42 0.93 -17.06
C THR A 174 4.39 1.91 -17.74
N ALA A 175 4.16 2.20 -19.00
CA ALA A 175 4.86 3.27 -19.70
C ALA A 175 3.84 4.23 -20.29
N GLY A 176 4.14 5.53 -20.33
CA GLY A 176 3.18 6.49 -20.81
C GLY A 176 3.76 7.87 -21.03
N LEU A 177 2.87 8.77 -21.41
CA LEU A 177 3.14 10.18 -21.70
C LEU A 177 2.18 11.07 -20.92
N ASN A 178 2.72 12.09 -20.27
CA ASN A 178 1.93 13.19 -19.71
C ASN A 178 2.21 14.45 -20.54
N TRP A 179 1.21 14.92 -21.28
CA TRP A 179 1.30 16.15 -22.05
C TRP A 179 0.60 17.28 -21.30
N TYR A 180 1.37 18.29 -20.91
CA TYR A 180 0.87 19.52 -20.31
C TYR A 180 0.50 20.49 -21.43
N ALA A 181 -0.72 20.35 -21.97
CA ALA A 181 -1.23 21.20 -23.06
C ALA A 181 -1.39 22.66 -22.59
N LEU A 182 -1.82 22.86 -21.35
CA LEU A 182 -1.91 24.15 -20.65
C LEU A 182 -1.34 24.00 -19.23
N PRO A 183 -1.04 25.10 -18.51
CA PRO A 183 -0.57 25.03 -17.11
C PRO A 183 -1.46 24.18 -16.19
N ASN A 184 -2.76 24.17 -16.43
CA ASN A 184 -3.77 23.48 -15.64
C ASN A 184 -4.43 22.30 -16.36
N LEU A 185 -3.96 21.93 -17.56
CA LEU A 185 -4.52 20.82 -18.35
C LEU A 185 -3.42 19.82 -18.69
N VAL A 186 -3.60 18.59 -18.21
CA VAL A 186 -2.71 17.47 -18.50
C VAL A 186 -3.49 16.38 -19.21
N ILE A 187 -3.02 15.99 -20.38
CA ILE A 187 -3.52 14.83 -21.13
C ILE A 187 -2.57 13.68 -20.87
N LYS A 188 -3.10 12.53 -20.49
CA LYS A 188 -2.32 11.33 -20.15
C LYS A 188 -2.69 10.20 -21.07
N ALA A 189 -1.68 9.45 -21.48
CA ALA A 189 -1.82 8.19 -22.19
C ALA A 189 -0.81 7.19 -21.60
N ASP A 190 -1.27 6.03 -21.19
CA ASP A 190 -0.43 4.99 -20.59
C ASP A 190 -0.88 3.59 -21.03
N TYR A 191 0.09 2.68 -21.01
CA TYR A 191 -0.06 1.27 -21.35
C TYR A 191 0.71 0.40 -20.34
#